data_2b453b9c1da9e7dcbc042db94a64f0de
#
_entry.id   2b453b9c1da9e7dcbc042db94a64f0de
#
_cell.length_a   1.000
_cell.length_b   1.000
_cell.length_c   1.000
_cell.angle_alpha   90.00
_cell.angle_beta   90.00
_cell.angle_gamma   90.00
#
_symmetry.space_group_name_H-M   'P 1'
#
loop_
_entity.id
_entity.type
_entity.pdbx_description
1 polymer ?
#
loop_
_entity_poly.entity_id
_entity_poly.type
_entity_poly.pdbx_seq_one_letter_code
_entity_poly.pdbx_strand_id
1 'polypeptide(L)'
;MSRVPPAPRELYEPLFGATAPLRQQVYAQAPGIAGPYLQFMKALRDNGTLPRRLVELVRLRVSFHNQCRTCMSIRYSDALDAGIDEGLVCSLERPEEADDLTGAEKAALAFADRMATDHLSVTDETFARLYEHFDTQEVMELCFQVATFVGYGRMGAVLAMTDDLPAEYADPDAVLAPWRQSPQEVV
;
A
#
# COMPACT_ATOMS: atom_id res chain seq x y z
N MET A 1 5.22 15.60 -13.62
CA MET A 1 4.14 16.54 -13.20
C MET A 1 2.85 15.73 -13.01
N SER A 2 2.20 15.89 -11.87
CA SER A 2 0.93 15.20 -11.57
C SER A 2 -0.13 15.52 -12.64
N ARG A 3 -0.92 14.49 -13.03
CA ARG A 3 -1.98 14.64 -14.04
C ARG A 3 -3.20 15.44 -13.56
N VAL A 4 -3.36 15.53 -12.24
CA VAL A 4 -4.34 16.41 -11.58
C VAL A 4 -3.54 17.42 -10.76
N PRO A 5 -3.76 18.73 -10.92
CA PRO A 5 -3.01 19.71 -10.15
C PRO A 5 -3.32 19.62 -8.67
N PRO A 6 -2.38 19.99 -7.80
CA PRO A 6 -2.67 20.09 -6.37
C PRO A 6 -3.79 21.10 -6.09
N ALA A 7 -4.57 20.84 -5.06
CA ALA A 7 -5.60 21.78 -4.60
C ALA A 7 -4.95 23.04 -3.98
N PRO A 8 -5.62 24.18 -4.00
CA PRO A 8 -5.17 25.32 -3.26
C PRO A 8 -5.17 25.07 -1.77
N ARG A 9 -4.33 25.80 -1.03
CA ARG A 9 -4.05 25.57 0.40
C ARG A 9 -5.32 25.56 1.26
N GLU A 10 -6.27 26.39 0.93
CA GLU A 10 -7.55 26.50 1.64
C GLU A 10 -8.38 25.21 1.63
N LEU A 11 -8.17 24.35 0.61
CA LEU A 11 -8.86 23.06 0.51
C LEU A 11 -8.11 21.93 1.18
N TYR A 12 -6.77 21.87 1.06
CA TYR A 12 -6.03 20.74 1.60
C TYR A 12 -5.64 20.90 3.06
N GLU A 13 -5.31 22.13 3.50
CA GLU A 13 -4.79 22.34 4.87
C GLU A 13 -5.77 21.93 5.98
N PRO A 14 -7.08 22.18 5.89
CA PRO A 14 -8.03 21.71 6.90
C PRO A 14 -8.17 20.18 6.98
N LEU A 15 -7.84 19.47 5.90
CA LEU A 15 -7.96 18.01 5.81
C LEU A 15 -6.66 17.29 6.19
N PHE A 16 -5.52 17.83 5.75
CA PHE A 16 -4.23 17.14 5.76
C PHE A 16 -3.11 17.92 6.47
N GLY A 17 -3.38 19.14 6.90
CA GLY A 17 -2.37 20.01 7.52
C GLY A 17 -1.55 20.81 6.51
N ALA A 18 -0.81 21.79 7.02
CA ALA A 18 -0.05 22.76 6.23
C ALA A 18 1.13 22.15 5.43
N THR A 19 1.66 21.01 5.89
CA THR A 19 2.80 20.30 5.31
C THR A 19 2.38 19.06 4.50
N ALA A 20 1.11 19.00 4.08
CA ALA A 20 0.58 17.88 3.32
C ALA A 20 1.44 17.57 2.09
N PRO A 21 1.88 16.31 1.87
CA PRO A 21 2.59 15.91 0.66
C PRO A 21 1.70 16.04 -0.59
N LEU A 22 2.34 16.07 -1.77
CA LEU A 22 1.64 16.29 -3.05
C LEU A 22 0.40 15.39 -3.21
N ARG A 23 0.50 14.11 -2.86
CA ARG A 23 -0.62 13.17 -2.98
C ARG A 23 -1.88 13.62 -2.23
N GLN A 24 -1.69 14.17 -1.03
CA GLN A 24 -2.80 14.65 -0.19
C GLN A 24 -3.37 15.97 -0.73
N GLN A 25 -2.51 16.85 -1.23
CA GLN A 25 -2.95 18.08 -1.91
C GLN A 25 -3.79 17.75 -3.14
N VAL A 26 -3.40 16.74 -3.94
CA VAL A 26 -4.17 16.30 -5.11
C VAL A 26 -5.53 15.69 -4.69
N TYR A 27 -5.57 14.88 -3.64
CA TYR A 27 -6.83 14.29 -3.14
C TYR A 27 -7.82 15.36 -2.65
N ALA A 28 -7.32 16.48 -2.12
CA ALA A 28 -8.14 17.60 -1.67
C ALA A 28 -8.87 18.35 -2.80
N GLN A 29 -8.61 18.05 -4.08
CA GLN A 29 -9.44 18.53 -5.18
C GLN A 29 -10.90 18.04 -5.12
N ALA A 30 -11.14 16.96 -4.34
CA ALA A 30 -12.48 16.46 -4.05
C ALA A 30 -12.75 16.48 -2.54
N PRO A 31 -12.87 17.66 -1.89
CA PRO A 31 -12.86 17.78 -0.43
C PRO A 31 -14.01 17.01 0.23
N GLY A 32 -15.17 16.92 -0.41
CA GLY A 32 -16.31 16.15 0.07
C GLY A 32 -16.08 14.61 0.06
N ILE A 33 -15.08 14.13 -0.67
CA ILE A 33 -14.68 12.71 -0.73
C ILE A 33 -13.42 12.47 0.10
N ALA A 34 -12.47 13.39 0.08
CA ALA A 34 -11.18 13.25 0.76
C ALA A 34 -11.35 13.08 2.28
N GLY A 35 -12.28 13.79 2.93
CA GLY A 35 -12.57 13.64 4.35
C GLY A 35 -13.07 12.23 4.71
N PRO A 36 -14.16 11.72 4.12
CA PRO A 36 -14.62 10.34 4.31
C PRO A 36 -13.57 9.28 3.96
N TYR A 37 -12.76 9.50 2.92
CA TYR A 37 -11.63 8.62 2.59
C TYR A 37 -10.62 8.53 3.74
N LEU A 38 -10.23 9.65 4.32
CA LEU A 38 -9.33 9.68 5.48
C LEU A 38 -9.91 8.92 6.67
N GLN A 39 -11.21 9.08 6.94
CA GLN A 39 -11.89 8.35 8.01
C GLN A 39 -11.87 6.84 7.76
N PHE A 40 -12.09 6.41 6.51
CA PHE A 40 -12.01 5.01 6.13
C PHE A 40 -10.58 4.45 6.31
N MET A 41 -9.55 5.16 5.83
CA MET A 41 -8.15 4.75 5.99
C MET A 41 -7.74 4.68 7.46
N LYS A 42 -8.21 5.64 8.27
CA LYS A 42 -8.01 5.63 9.72
C LYS A 42 -8.71 4.44 10.37
N ALA A 43 -9.95 4.13 9.97
CA ALA A 43 -10.68 2.97 10.50
C ALA A 43 -9.95 1.65 10.20
N LEU A 44 -9.44 1.47 8.97
CA LEU A 44 -8.63 0.29 8.60
C LEU A 44 -7.38 0.16 9.46
N ARG A 45 -6.74 1.28 9.79
CA ARG A 45 -5.53 1.29 10.61
C ARG A 45 -5.80 1.05 12.09
N ASP A 46 -6.80 1.73 12.66
CA ASP A 46 -7.00 1.78 14.10
C ASP A 46 -7.82 0.61 14.63
N ASN A 47 -8.69 0.02 13.80
CA ASN A 47 -9.60 -1.05 14.21
C ASN A 47 -9.21 -2.42 13.63
N GLY A 48 -8.14 -2.48 12.85
CA GLY A 48 -7.65 -3.73 12.29
C GLY A 48 -7.04 -4.64 13.36
N THR A 49 -7.18 -5.94 13.17
CA THR A 49 -6.63 -7.00 14.04
C THR A 49 -5.41 -7.67 13.42
N LEU A 50 -5.22 -7.54 12.12
CA LEU A 50 -4.04 -8.09 11.43
C LEU A 50 -2.74 -7.44 11.91
N PRO A 51 -1.66 -8.21 12.08
CA PRO A 51 -0.36 -7.68 12.46
C PRO A 51 0.13 -6.59 11.50
N ARG A 52 0.64 -5.48 12.04
CA ARG A 52 1.16 -4.35 11.24
C ARG A 52 2.22 -4.78 10.24
N ARG A 53 3.11 -5.69 10.65
CA ARG A 53 4.12 -6.31 9.78
C ARG A 53 3.45 -6.96 8.55
N LEU A 54 2.43 -7.78 8.74
CA LEU A 54 1.72 -8.44 7.63
C LEU A 54 1.04 -7.42 6.69
N VAL A 55 0.35 -6.45 7.25
CA VAL A 55 -0.34 -5.40 6.47
C VAL A 55 0.67 -4.62 5.62
N GLU A 56 1.83 -4.28 6.17
CA GLU A 56 2.88 -3.55 5.44
C GLU A 56 3.51 -4.39 4.32
N LEU A 57 3.81 -5.67 4.57
CA LEU A 57 4.30 -6.58 3.54
C LEU A 57 3.34 -6.67 2.36
N VAL A 58 2.05 -6.88 2.64
CA VAL A 58 0.98 -6.91 1.62
C VAL A 58 0.89 -5.57 0.87
N ARG A 59 0.94 -4.43 1.59
CA ARG A 59 0.91 -3.10 0.99
C ARG A 59 2.08 -2.88 0.02
N LEU A 60 3.29 -3.22 0.44
CA LEU A 60 4.50 -3.06 -0.39
C LEU A 60 4.44 -3.95 -1.63
N ARG A 61 4.00 -5.22 -1.47
CA ARG A 61 3.85 -6.14 -2.59
C ARG A 61 2.84 -5.63 -3.62
N VAL A 62 1.67 -5.16 -3.16
CA VAL A 62 0.65 -4.57 -4.04
C VAL A 62 1.14 -3.27 -4.67
N SER A 63 1.94 -2.46 -3.96
CA SER A 63 2.51 -1.23 -4.53
C SER A 63 3.41 -1.51 -5.75
N PHE A 64 4.15 -2.62 -5.72
CA PHE A 64 4.93 -3.11 -6.86
C PHE A 64 4.04 -3.46 -8.05
N HIS A 65 2.99 -4.27 -7.86
CA HIS A 65 2.07 -4.62 -8.95
C HIS A 65 1.38 -3.40 -9.56
N ASN A 66 1.06 -2.42 -8.75
CA ASN A 66 0.45 -1.17 -9.21
C ASN A 66 1.45 -0.20 -9.84
N GLN A 67 2.76 -0.41 -9.68
CA GLN A 67 3.81 0.58 -9.99
C GLN A 67 3.52 1.96 -9.37
N CYS A 68 2.96 1.94 -8.14
CA CYS A 68 2.66 3.14 -7.38
C CYS A 68 3.93 3.67 -6.69
N ARG A 69 4.61 4.60 -7.33
CA ARG A 69 5.90 5.13 -6.88
C ARG A 69 5.86 5.74 -5.50
N THR A 70 4.87 6.58 -5.24
CA THR A 70 4.61 7.14 -3.91
C THR A 70 4.35 6.05 -2.87
N CYS A 71 3.60 4.99 -3.23
CA CYS A 71 3.34 3.89 -2.30
C CYS A 71 4.61 3.08 -1.98
N MET A 72 5.53 2.93 -2.94
CA MET A 72 6.80 2.23 -2.75
C MET A 72 7.81 3.03 -1.93
N SER A 73 7.74 4.38 -1.99
CA SER A 73 8.70 5.26 -1.32
C SER A 73 8.46 5.43 0.19
N ILE A 74 7.31 4.98 0.71
CA ILE A 74 6.89 5.17 2.10
C ILE A 74 7.14 3.91 2.92
N ARG A 75 7.56 4.10 4.19
CA ARG A 75 7.48 3.11 5.28
C ARG A 75 6.66 3.69 6.41
N TYR A 76 5.85 2.86 7.06
CA TYR A 76 5.10 3.25 8.24
C TYR A 76 5.90 2.95 9.52
N SER A 77 5.98 3.93 10.44
CA SER A 77 6.76 3.80 11.68
C SER A 77 6.30 2.63 12.54
N ASP A 78 4.98 2.41 12.66
CA ASP A 78 4.41 1.28 13.39
C ASP A 78 4.75 -0.10 12.77
N ALA A 79 4.98 -0.15 11.45
CA ALA A 79 5.43 -1.36 10.78
C ALA A 79 6.93 -1.60 11.00
N LEU A 80 7.76 -0.54 11.01
CA LEU A 80 9.17 -0.65 11.37
C LEU A 80 9.32 -1.15 12.82
N ASP A 81 8.53 -0.62 13.75
CA ASP A 81 8.47 -1.08 15.15
C ASP A 81 8.01 -2.53 15.27
N ALA A 82 7.19 -3.00 14.31
CA ALA A 82 6.73 -4.40 14.21
C ALA A 82 7.73 -5.33 13.49
N GLY A 83 8.93 -4.86 13.18
CA GLY A 83 10.02 -5.67 12.64
C GLY A 83 10.11 -5.69 11.10
N ILE A 84 9.52 -4.73 10.41
CA ILE A 84 9.84 -4.50 9.00
C ILE A 84 11.20 -3.80 8.92
N ASP A 85 12.11 -4.39 8.18
CA ASP A 85 13.37 -3.79 7.77
C ASP A 85 13.61 -4.01 6.27
N GLU A 86 14.61 -3.37 5.70
CA GLU A 86 14.87 -3.47 4.26
C GLU A 86 15.37 -4.87 3.85
N GLY A 87 15.92 -5.65 4.77
CA GLY A 87 16.25 -7.05 4.53
C GLY A 87 15.00 -7.87 4.27
N LEU A 88 13.99 -7.74 5.15
CA LEU A 88 12.70 -8.38 5.01
C LEU A 88 11.93 -7.88 3.78
N VAL A 89 12.05 -6.60 3.44
CA VAL A 89 11.44 -6.06 2.21
C VAL A 89 12.03 -6.72 0.96
N CYS A 90 13.31 -7.10 0.96
CA CYS A 90 13.92 -7.86 -0.14
C CYS A 90 13.25 -9.22 -0.36
N SER A 91 12.73 -9.86 0.69
CA SER A 91 12.03 -11.15 0.60
C SER A 91 10.73 -11.08 -0.21
N LEU A 92 10.18 -9.86 -0.40
CA LEU A 92 9.02 -9.64 -1.26
C LEU A 92 9.32 -9.85 -2.76
N GLU A 93 10.57 -9.97 -3.20
CA GLU A 93 10.87 -10.30 -4.59
C GLU A 93 10.38 -11.72 -4.94
N ARG A 94 10.56 -12.67 -4.00
CA ARG A 94 10.12 -14.07 -4.12
C ARG A 94 9.53 -14.61 -2.81
N PRO A 95 8.33 -14.18 -2.45
CA PRO A 95 7.79 -14.46 -1.11
C PRO A 95 7.69 -15.96 -0.78
N GLU A 96 7.34 -16.80 -1.74
CA GLU A 96 7.21 -18.25 -1.50
C GLU A 96 8.56 -18.93 -1.16
N GLU A 97 9.68 -18.39 -1.67
CA GLU A 97 11.03 -18.92 -1.45
C GLU A 97 11.71 -18.37 -0.18
N ALA A 98 11.15 -17.32 0.43
CA ALA A 98 11.75 -16.61 1.54
C ALA A 98 11.59 -17.37 2.85
N ASP A 99 12.70 -17.57 3.59
CA ASP A 99 12.71 -18.30 4.87
C ASP A 99 12.28 -17.44 6.07
N ASP A 100 12.34 -16.11 5.93
CA ASP A 100 12.01 -15.12 6.96
C ASP A 100 10.55 -14.68 6.93
N LEU A 101 9.75 -15.22 6.01
CA LEU A 101 8.30 -15.05 5.96
C LEU A 101 7.58 -16.25 6.54
N THR A 102 6.61 -16.00 7.41
CA THR A 102 5.75 -17.02 8.00
C THR A 102 4.76 -17.60 6.97
N GLY A 103 4.16 -18.78 7.27
CA GLY A 103 3.10 -19.36 6.44
C GLY A 103 1.91 -18.43 6.25
N ALA A 104 1.52 -17.71 7.30
CA ALA A 104 0.45 -16.70 7.24
C ALA A 104 0.79 -15.54 6.29
N GLU A 105 2.01 -15.01 6.38
CA GLU A 105 2.47 -13.93 5.49
C GLU A 105 2.52 -14.40 4.03
N LYS A 106 3.02 -15.60 3.76
CA LYS A 106 3.04 -16.19 2.41
C LYS A 106 1.62 -16.38 1.85
N ALA A 107 0.68 -16.87 2.66
CA ALA A 107 -0.71 -17.04 2.24
C ALA A 107 -1.37 -15.69 1.90
N ALA A 108 -1.17 -14.67 2.74
CA ALA A 108 -1.69 -13.32 2.51
C ALA A 108 -1.07 -12.66 1.26
N LEU A 109 0.25 -12.83 1.05
CA LEU A 109 0.95 -12.30 -0.13
C LEU A 109 0.48 -12.99 -1.42
N ALA A 110 0.31 -14.32 -1.41
CA ALA A 110 -0.21 -15.06 -2.57
C ALA A 110 -1.65 -14.64 -2.93
N PHE A 111 -2.50 -14.38 -1.93
CA PHE A 111 -3.83 -13.81 -2.15
C PHE A 111 -3.74 -12.39 -2.74
N ALA A 112 -2.89 -11.54 -2.18
CA ALA A 112 -2.69 -10.17 -2.64
C ALA A 112 -2.16 -10.11 -4.09
N ASP A 113 -1.23 -11.00 -4.46
CA ASP A 113 -0.71 -11.13 -5.82
C ASP A 113 -1.84 -11.44 -6.81
N ARG A 114 -2.69 -12.44 -6.51
CA ARG A 114 -3.82 -12.79 -7.36
C ARG A 114 -4.83 -11.65 -7.47
N MET A 115 -5.23 -11.04 -6.35
CA MET A 115 -6.14 -9.90 -6.35
C MET A 115 -5.61 -8.71 -7.16
N ALA A 116 -4.29 -8.49 -7.15
CA ALA A 116 -3.68 -7.39 -7.89
C ALA A 116 -3.46 -7.68 -9.39
N THR A 117 -3.30 -8.95 -9.79
CA THR A 117 -2.87 -9.28 -11.16
C THR A 117 -3.90 -10.09 -11.93
N ASP A 118 -4.58 -11.03 -11.29
CA ASP A 118 -5.56 -11.94 -11.89
C ASP A 118 -6.60 -12.37 -10.84
N HIS A 119 -7.50 -11.48 -10.47
CA HIS A 119 -8.49 -11.75 -9.44
C HIS A 119 -9.49 -12.89 -9.80
N LEU A 120 -9.64 -13.21 -11.08
CA LEU A 120 -10.49 -14.33 -11.51
C LEU A 120 -9.86 -15.70 -11.23
N SER A 121 -8.56 -15.74 -10.92
CA SER A 121 -7.86 -16.95 -10.46
C SER A 121 -8.00 -17.21 -8.95
N VAL A 122 -8.67 -16.32 -8.22
CA VAL A 122 -8.97 -16.54 -6.79
C VAL A 122 -10.08 -17.57 -6.67
N THR A 123 -9.78 -18.71 -6.02
CA THR A 123 -10.67 -19.88 -5.89
C THR A 123 -10.93 -20.22 -4.43
N ASP A 124 -11.77 -21.23 -4.20
CA ASP A 124 -12.04 -21.74 -2.86
C ASP A 124 -10.76 -22.28 -2.19
N GLU A 125 -9.81 -22.85 -2.96
CA GLU A 125 -8.51 -23.27 -2.43
C GLU A 125 -7.67 -22.09 -1.93
N THR A 126 -7.79 -20.93 -2.59
CA THR A 126 -7.13 -19.70 -2.10
C THR A 126 -7.65 -19.33 -0.71
N PHE A 127 -8.96 -19.37 -0.53
CA PHE A 127 -9.57 -19.09 0.77
C PHE A 127 -9.30 -20.19 1.80
N ALA A 128 -9.30 -21.47 1.39
CA ALA A 128 -8.93 -22.56 2.28
C ALA A 128 -7.52 -22.35 2.87
N ARG A 129 -6.54 -21.95 2.04
CA ARG A 129 -5.19 -21.62 2.48
C ARG A 129 -5.16 -20.43 3.45
N LEU A 130 -5.99 -19.41 3.24
CA LEU A 130 -6.10 -18.28 4.18
C LEU A 130 -6.67 -18.75 5.53
N TYR A 131 -7.71 -19.58 5.53
CA TYR A 131 -8.34 -20.11 6.73
C TYR A 131 -7.47 -21.08 7.53
N GLU A 132 -6.33 -21.55 6.98
CA GLU A 132 -5.30 -22.26 7.76
C GLU A 132 -4.58 -21.35 8.79
N HIS A 133 -4.66 -20.02 8.57
CA HIS A 133 -3.88 -19.05 9.34
C HIS A 133 -4.71 -17.91 9.95
N PHE A 134 -5.86 -17.62 9.40
CA PHE A 134 -6.69 -16.46 9.74
C PHE A 134 -8.11 -16.89 10.06
N ASP A 135 -8.74 -16.20 10.98
CA ASP A 135 -10.17 -16.34 11.20
C ASP A 135 -11.00 -15.55 10.15
N THR A 136 -12.34 -15.67 10.22
CA THR A 136 -13.23 -15.02 9.25
C THR A 136 -13.15 -13.50 9.28
N GLN A 137 -12.93 -12.90 10.46
CA GLN A 137 -12.78 -11.46 10.60
C GLN A 137 -11.47 -10.99 9.96
N GLU A 138 -10.39 -11.69 10.23
CA GLU A 138 -9.05 -11.40 9.69
C GLU A 138 -8.99 -11.57 8.17
N VAL A 139 -9.63 -12.62 7.63
CA VAL A 139 -9.77 -12.81 6.16
C VAL A 139 -10.54 -11.66 5.54
N MET A 140 -11.65 -11.21 6.16
CA MET A 140 -12.42 -10.07 5.64
C MET A 140 -11.62 -8.76 5.73
N GLU A 141 -10.89 -8.55 6.83
CA GLU A 141 -9.98 -7.41 6.96
C GLU A 141 -8.91 -7.43 5.87
N LEU A 142 -8.26 -8.58 5.62
CA LEU A 142 -7.29 -8.72 4.54
C LEU A 142 -7.89 -8.36 3.18
N CYS A 143 -9.13 -8.78 2.91
CA CYS A 143 -9.84 -8.40 1.67
C CYS A 143 -10.01 -6.88 1.56
N PHE A 144 -10.40 -6.18 2.65
CA PHE A 144 -10.50 -4.71 2.66
C PHE A 144 -9.14 -4.04 2.43
N GLN A 145 -8.08 -4.52 3.10
CA GLN A 145 -6.73 -3.99 2.95
C GLN A 145 -6.25 -4.13 1.51
N VAL A 146 -6.32 -5.33 0.94
CA VAL A 146 -5.87 -5.60 -0.43
C VAL A 146 -6.68 -4.81 -1.45
N ALA A 147 -8.02 -4.78 -1.36
CA ALA A 147 -8.87 -4.00 -2.25
C ALA A 147 -8.52 -2.50 -2.21
N THR A 148 -8.26 -1.98 -1.01
CA THR A 148 -7.82 -0.60 -0.80
C THR A 148 -6.47 -0.35 -1.45
N PHE A 149 -5.48 -1.19 -1.22
CA PHE A 149 -4.15 -1.05 -1.80
C PHE A 149 -4.15 -1.18 -3.32
N VAL A 150 -4.93 -2.09 -3.89
CA VAL A 150 -5.09 -2.24 -5.34
C VAL A 150 -5.77 -1.00 -5.94
N GLY A 151 -6.92 -0.60 -5.41
CA GLY A 151 -7.72 0.50 -5.97
C GLY A 151 -7.01 1.84 -5.85
N TYR A 152 -6.67 2.25 -4.63
CA TYR A 152 -6.03 3.55 -4.40
C TYR A 152 -4.57 3.59 -4.87
N GLY A 153 -3.86 2.47 -4.83
CA GLY A 153 -2.51 2.38 -5.37
C GLY A 153 -2.49 2.57 -6.90
N ARG A 154 -3.43 1.97 -7.63
CA ARG A 154 -3.60 2.21 -9.08
C ARG A 154 -4.00 3.65 -9.38
N MET A 155 -4.91 4.22 -8.59
CA MET A 155 -5.24 5.64 -8.70
C MET A 155 -3.99 6.51 -8.52
N GLY A 156 -3.17 6.24 -7.50
CA GLY A 156 -1.91 6.94 -7.26
C GLY A 156 -0.94 6.84 -8.44
N ALA A 157 -0.76 5.65 -9.01
CA ALA A 157 0.07 5.44 -10.19
C ALA A 157 -0.45 6.18 -11.42
N VAL A 158 -1.77 6.10 -11.67
CA VAL A 158 -2.41 6.79 -12.81
C VAL A 158 -2.31 8.31 -12.67
N LEU A 159 -2.40 8.86 -11.47
CA LEU A 159 -2.29 10.30 -11.23
C LEU A 159 -0.86 10.82 -11.36
N ALA A 160 0.15 9.95 -11.37
CA ALA A 160 1.57 10.30 -11.53
C ALA A 160 2.04 11.39 -10.55
N MET A 161 1.69 11.24 -9.27
CA MET A 161 2.05 12.20 -8.19
C MET A 161 3.48 11.97 -7.71
N THR A 162 4.46 12.35 -8.53
CA THR A 162 5.89 12.05 -8.31
C THR A 162 6.76 13.30 -8.21
N ASP A 163 6.18 14.50 -8.26
CA ASP A 163 6.94 15.75 -8.34
C ASP A 163 7.68 16.08 -7.03
N ASP A 164 7.26 15.51 -5.90
CA ASP A 164 7.89 15.62 -4.59
C ASP A 164 8.78 14.41 -4.23
N LEU A 165 8.96 13.47 -5.17
CA LEU A 165 9.80 12.30 -5.00
C LEU A 165 11.19 12.51 -5.60
N PRO A 166 12.23 11.79 -5.13
CA PRO A 166 13.55 11.79 -5.74
C PRO A 166 13.52 11.35 -7.21
N ALA A 167 14.56 11.77 -7.95
CA ALA A 167 14.65 11.55 -9.40
C ALA A 167 14.54 10.07 -9.81
N GLU A 168 15.01 9.15 -8.98
CA GLU A 168 14.92 7.70 -9.22
C GLU A 168 13.48 7.18 -9.27
N TYR A 169 12.54 7.88 -8.59
CA TYR A 169 11.11 7.57 -8.64
C TYR A 169 10.38 8.31 -9.76
N ALA A 170 11.00 9.33 -10.35
CA ALA A 170 10.38 10.19 -11.36
C ALA A 170 10.47 9.64 -12.79
N ASP A 171 11.36 8.69 -13.07
CA ASP A 171 11.51 8.07 -14.39
C ASP A 171 10.23 7.26 -14.75
N PRO A 172 9.43 7.68 -15.75
CA PRO A 172 8.17 7.02 -16.10
C PRO A 172 8.37 5.62 -16.70
N ASP A 173 9.53 5.35 -17.29
CA ASP A 173 9.81 4.11 -18.01
C ASP A 173 10.46 3.04 -17.11
N ALA A 174 10.98 3.43 -15.94
CA ALA A 174 11.55 2.50 -14.99
C ALA A 174 10.48 1.62 -14.33
N VAL A 175 10.72 0.30 -14.30
CA VAL A 175 9.97 -0.62 -13.44
C VAL A 175 10.64 -0.64 -12.08
N LEU A 176 10.01 0.00 -11.09
CA LEU A 176 10.52 0.09 -9.73
C LEU A 176 10.01 -1.06 -8.86
N ALA A 177 10.76 -1.35 -7.80
CA ALA A 177 10.36 -2.33 -6.80
C ALA A 177 10.74 -1.82 -5.39
N PRO A 178 9.87 -1.98 -4.37
CA PRO A 178 10.14 -1.47 -3.02
C PRO A 178 11.40 -2.09 -2.39
N TRP A 179 11.83 -3.25 -2.86
CA TRP A 179 13.04 -3.95 -2.42
C TRP A 179 14.32 -3.57 -3.18
N ARG A 180 14.24 -2.61 -4.11
CA ARG A 180 15.39 -2.11 -4.89
C ARG A 180 15.70 -0.65 -4.67
N GLN A 181 14.81 0.09 -4.03
CA GLN A 181 14.95 1.51 -3.72
C GLN A 181 14.91 1.73 -2.23
N SER A 182 15.72 2.67 -1.75
CA SER A 182 15.64 3.12 -0.36
C SER A 182 14.33 3.88 -0.11
N PRO A 183 13.70 3.69 1.06
CA PRO A 183 12.52 4.49 1.41
C PRO A 183 12.88 5.97 1.54
N GLN A 184 11.93 6.83 1.16
CA GLN A 184 12.11 8.29 1.18
C GLN A 184 11.41 8.93 2.38
N GLU A 185 10.40 8.30 2.91
CA GLU A 185 9.58 8.85 3.97
C GLU A 185 9.19 7.74 4.96
N VAL A 186 9.37 8.04 6.25
CA VAL A 186 8.80 7.26 7.36
C VAL A 186 7.66 8.07 7.96
N VAL A 187 6.46 7.52 8.03
CA VAL A 187 5.24 8.20 8.50
C VAL A 187 4.55 7.45 9.64
#